data_02f8034fa99f9a726297011ff7cb654c
#
_entry.id   02f8034fa99f9a726297011ff7cb654c
#
_cell.length_a   1.000
_cell.length_b   1.000
_cell.length_c   1.000
_cell.angle_alpha   90.00
_cell.angle_beta   90.00
_cell.angle_gamma   90.00
#
_symmetry.space_group_name_H-M   'P 1'
#
loop_
_entity.id
_entity.type
_entity.pdbx_description
1 polymer ?
#
loop_
_entity_poly.entity_id
_entity_poly.type
_entity_poly.pdbx_seq_one_letter_code
_entity_poly.pdbx_strand_id
1 'polypeptide(L)'
;SYVDYGAFTPVQVAGTAALNGPQECVREIRKTYKERRDLLIKSFKRIGWDIPAPEASMFVWAPIPAKFKNLGSMKFSKNLMINADVAVAPGLAFGKNGEGFVRIGLVENKYRIRQAAKNINNYFKKL
;
A
#
# COMPACT_ATOMS: atom_id res chain seq x y z
N SER A 1 -17.25 -10.89 26.97
CA SER A 1 -16.19 -10.17 27.68
C SER A 1 -16.80 -9.14 28.61
N TYR A 2 -16.40 -9.16 29.88
CA TYR A 2 -16.88 -8.22 30.90
C TYR A 2 -16.27 -6.81 30.75
N VAL A 3 -15.43 -6.57 29.74
CA VAL A 3 -14.76 -5.28 29.50
C VAL A 3 -15.66 -4.33 28.71
N ASP A 4 -16.55 -4.88 27.87
CA ASP A 4 -17.47 -4.10 27.06
C ASP A 4 -18.90 -4.55 27.33
N TYR A 5 -19.67 -3.71 28.00
CA TYR A 5 -21.13 -3.93 28.24
C TYR A 5 -21.97 -3.80 26.96
N GLY A 6 -21.37 -4.10 25.80
CA GLY A 6 -21.93 -3.95 24.48
C GLY A 6 -21.49 -2.65 23.79
N ALA A 7 -21.57 -2.63 22.46
CA ALA A 7 -21.21 -1.45 21.67
C ALA A 7 -22.23 -0.33 21.88
N PHE A 8 -21.75 0.90 21.93
CA PHE A 8 -22.58 2.10 22.04
C PHE A 8 -23.68 2.13 20.96
N THR A 9 -24.95 2.26 21.39
CA THR A 9 -26.12 2.11 20.51
C THR A 9 -26.06 2.91 19.21
N PRO A 10 -25.63 4.20 19.20
CA PRO A 10 -25.51 4.97 17.97
C PRO A 10 -24.53 4.33 16.96
N VAL A 11 -23.46 3.67 17.40
CA VAL A 11 -22.51 2.96 16.53
C VAL A 11 -23.20 1.75 15.91
N GLN A 12 -24.01 1.02 16.67
CA GLN A 12 -24.78 -0.13 16.15
C GLN A 12 -25.81 0.32 15.10
N VAL A 13 -26.52 1.42 15.36
CA VAL A 13 -27.49 2.01 14.42
C VAL A 13 -26.79 2.45 13.15
N ALA A 14 -25.65 3.16 13.27
CA ALA A 14 -24.85 3.58 12.12
C ALA A 14 -24.33 2.38 11.32
N GLY A 15 -23.83 1.34 11.98
CA GLY A 15 -23.41 0.09 11.35
C GLY A 15 -24.54 -0.61 10.60
N THR A 16 -25.72 -0.68 11.20
CA THR A 16 -26.92 -1.25 10.59
C THR A 16 -27.33 -0.45 9.33
N ALA A 17 -27.34 0.89 9.43
CA ALA A 17 -27.65 1.76 8.30
C ALA A 17 -26.62 1.62 7.16
N ALA A 18 -25.34 1.51 7.49
CA ALA A 18 -24.26 1.31 6.50
C ALA A 18 -24.38 -0.04 5.78
N LEU A 19 -24.76 -1.10 6.47
CA LEU A 19 -24.89 -2.44 5.89
C LEU A 19 -26.17 -2.61 5.05
N ASN A 20 -27.27 -2.00 5.47
CA ASN A 20 -28.58 -2.16 4.81
C ASN A 20 -28.89 -1.00 3.82
N GLY A 21 -28.13 0.07 3.87
CA GLY A 21 -28.29 1.24 3.01
C GLY A 21 -27.72 1.06 1.59
N PRO A 22 -27.77 2.12 0.77
CA PRO A 22 -27.22 2.11 -0.59
C PRO A 22 -25.73 1.76 -0.60
N GLN A 23 -25.32 0.89 -1.53
CA GLN A 23 -23.93 0.39 -1.63
C GLN A 23 -23.14 1.02 -2.79
N GLU A 24 -23.63 2.12 -3.39
CA GLU A 24 -22.96 2.83 -4.49
C GLU A 24 -21.58 3.32 -4.09
N CYS A 25 -21.46 3.91 -2.90
CA CYS A 25 -20.19 4.40 -2.36
C CYS A 25 -19.13 3.29 -2.24
N VAL A 26 -19.54 2.08 -1.88
CA VAL A 26 -18.63 0.92 -1.79
C VAL A 26 -18.12 0.54 -3.18
N ARG A 27 -19.00 0.55 -4.20
CA ARG A 27 -18.61 0.28 -5.59
C ARG A 27 -17.63 1.31 -6.13
N GLU A 28 -17.87 2.59 -5.85
CA GLU A 28 -16.99 3.70 -6.26
C GLU A 28 -15.61 3.63 -5.58
N ILE A 29 -15.58 3.36 -4.28
CA ILE A 29 -14.34 3.19 -3.53
C ILE A 29 -13.55 2.00 -4.07
N ARG A 30 -14.19 0.84 -4.29
CA ARG A 30 -13.54 -0.34 -4.87
C ARG A 30 -12.97 -0.06 -6.26
N LYS A 31 -13.69 0.66 -7.11
CA LYS A 31 -13.21 1.09 -8.44
C LYS A 31 -11.98 1.98 -8.30
N THR A 32 -12.01 2.96 -7.40
CA THR A 32 -10.89 3.87 -7.15
C THR A 32 -9.63 3.12 -6.73
N TYR A 33 -9.73 2.20 -5.76
CA TYR A 33 -8.59 1.41 -5.31
C TYR A 33 -8.07 0.44 -6.39
N LYS A 34 -8.96 -0.17 -7.16
CA LYS A 34 -8.59 -1.01 -8.30
C LYS A 34 -7.77 -0.22 -9.33
N GLU A 35 -8.22 0.98 -9.70
CA GLU A 35 -7.51 1.83 -10.65
C GLU A 35 -6.13 2.29 -10.15
N ARG A 36 -6.02 2.62 -8.86
CA ARG A 36 -4.75 2.97 -8.21
C ARG A 36 -3.79 1.79 -8.18
N ARG A 37 -4.28 0.61 -7.81
CA ARG A 37 -3.52 -0.65 -7.82
C ARG A 37 -2.96 -0.93 -9.21
N ASP A 38 -3.82 -0.96 -10.20
CA ASP A 38 -3.46 -1.30 -11.58
C ASP A 38 -2.42 -0.29 -12.14
N LEU A 39 -2.59 1.01 -11.82
CA LEU A 39 -1.64 2.04 -12.18
C LEU A 39 -0.28 1.85 -11.48
N LEU A 40 -0.28 1.55 -10.17
CA LEU A 40 0.96 1.33 -9.41
C LEU A 40 1.72 0.14 -9.98
N ILE A 41 1.07 -1.02 -10.11
CA ILE A 41 1.68 -2.25 -10.64
C ILE A 41 2.27 -2.00 -12.04
N LYS A 42 1.49 -1.40 -12.94
CA LYS A 42 1.96 -1.07 -14.30
C LYS A 42 3.16 -0.12 -14.29
N SER A 43 3.13 0.91 -13.44
CA SER A 43 4.18 1.93 -13.37
C SER A 43 5.47 1.35 -12.79
N PHE A 44 5.37 0.52 -11.76
CA PHE A 44 6.52 -0.08 -11.09
C PHE A 44 7.16 -1.19 -11.94
N LYS A 45 6.37 -1.97 -12.66
CA LYS A 45 6.89 -2.94 -13.63
C LYS A 45 7.75 -2.28 -14.71
N ARG A 46 7.35 -1.09 -15.19
CA ARG A 46 8.12 -0.33 -16.21
C ARG A 46 9.50 0.13 -15.71
N ILE A 47 9.68 0.29 -14.42
CA ILE A 47 10.96 0.70 -13.82
C ILE A 47 11.78 -0.49 -13.30
N GLY A 48 11.38 -1.72 -13.64
CA GLY A 48 12.08 -2.94 -13.24
C GLY A 48 11.74 -3.43 -11.83
N TRP A 49 10.69 -2.88 -11.20
CA TRP A 49 10.18 -3.39 -9.93
C TRP A 49 8.91 -4.21 -10.17
N ASP A 50 9.09 -5.51 -10.35
CA ASP A 50 7.96 -6.43 -10.55
C ASP A 50 7.30 -6.76 -9.21
N ILE A 51 6.03 -6.39 -9.09
CA ILE A 51 5.24 -6.54 -7.86
C ILE A 51 3.98 -7.32 -8.20
N PRO A 52 3.68 -8.41 -7.48
CA PRO A 52 2.43 -9.14 -7.68
C PRO A 52 1.23 -8.25 -7.33
N ALA A 53 0.23 -8.24 -8.19
CA ALA A 53 -0.99 -7.48 -7.94
C ALA A 53 -1.80 -8.12 -6.81
N PRO A 54 -2.13 -7.40 -5.73
CA PRO A 54 -2.97 -7.95 -4.68
C PRO A 54 -4.41 -8.12 -5.18
N GLU A 55 -5.08 -9.18 -4.78
CA GLU A 55 -6.48 -9.43 -5.13
C GLU A 55 -7.43 -8.47 -4.41
N ALA A 56 -7.09 -8.08 -3.20
CA ALA A 56 -7.89 -7.22 -2.33
C ALA A 56 -7.03 -6.26 -1.52
N SER A 57 -7.65 -5.47 -0.65
CA SER A 57 -7.02 -4.51 0.25
C SER A 57 -6.60 -3.19 -0.43
N MET A 58 -6.31 -2.22 0.42
CA MET A 58 -5.75 -0.91 0.08
C MET A 58 -4.22 -0.88 0.17
N PHE A 59 -3.59 -2.05 0.33
CA PHE A 59 -2.15 -2.19 0.47
C PHE A 59 -1.59 -3.15 -0.58
N VAL A 60 -0.35 -2.88 -0.97
CA VAL A 60 0.45 -3.76 -1.81
C VAL A 60 1.62 -4.27 -0.97
N TRP A 61 1.78 -5.58 -0.91
CA TRP A 61 2.91 -6.23 -0.28
C TRP A 61 3.96 -6.49 -1.37
N ALA A 62 4.97 -5.62 -1.41
CA ALA A 62 5.94 -5.58 -2.50
C ALA A 62 7.26 -6.23 -2.08
N PRO A 63 7.73 -7.26 -2.80
CA PRO A 63 9.07 -7.80 -2.57
C PRO A 63 10.11 -6.73 -2.91
N ILE A 64 11.15 -6.64 -2.10
CA ILE A 64 12.29 -5.75 -2.39
C ILE A 64 12.98 -6.26 -3.68
N PRO A 65 13.28 -5.37 -4.66
CA PRO A 65 13.96 -5.78 -5.88
C PRO A 65 15.28 -6.51 -5.56
N ALA A 66 15.61 -7.55 -6.32
CA ALA A 66 16.77 -8.41 -6.07
C ALA A 66 18.07 -7.63 -5.87
N LYS A 67 18.28 -6.57 -6.64
CA LYS A 67 19.42 -5.63 -6.53
C LYS A 67 19.59 -5.03 -5.12
N PHE A 68 18.49 -4.86 -4.37
CA PHE A 68 18.48 -4.21 -3.06
C PHE A 68 18.20 -5.16 -1.90
N LYS A 69 18.04 -6.45 -2.16
CA LYS A 69 17.63 -7.45 -1.17
C LYS A 69 18.55 -7.49 0.05
N ASN A 70 19.86 -7.30 -0.16
CA ASN A 70 20.86 -7.30 0.90
C ASN A 70 20.77 -6.09 1.86
N LEU A 71 20.00 -5.06 1.51
CA LEU A 71 19.81 -3.91 2.40
C LEU A 71 18.87 -4.22 3.57
N GLY A 72 17.97 -5.19 3.39
CA GLY A 72 16.86 -5.42 4.29
C GLY A 72 15.76 -4.35 4.19
N SER A 73 14.58 -4.66 4.73
CA SER A 73 13.37 -3.84 4.56
C SER A 73 13.49 -2.45 5.20
N MET A 74 14.13 -2.35 6.37
CA MET A 74 14.31 -1.07 7.07
C MET A 74 15.19 -0.10 6.29
N LYS A 75 16.37 -0.55 5.87
CA LYS A 75 17.32 0.30 5.13
C LYS A 75 16.79 0.65 3.74
N PHE A 76 16.15 -0.30 3.08
CA PHE A 76 15.51 -0.06 1.79
C PHE A 76 14.41 1.01 1.88
N SER A 77 13.50 0.92 2.86
CA SER A 77 12.45 1.92 3.09
C SER A 77 13.04 3.30 3.40
N LYS A 78 14.08 3.38 4.25
CA LYS A 78 14.79 4.62 4.56
C LYS A 78 15.43 5.23 3.30
N ASN A 79 16.04 4.40 2.45
CA ASN A 79 16.66 4.87 1.21
C ASN A 79 15.62 5.41 0.22
N LEU A 80 14.45 4.76 0.09
CA LEU A 80 13.36 5.29 -0.74
C LEU A 80 12.86 6.65 -0.24
N MET A 81 12.75 6.80 1.07
CA MET A 81 12.31 8.07 1.67
C MET A 81 13.33 9.20 1.42
N ILE A 82 14.62 8.94 1.62
CA ILE A 82 15.67 9.97 1.49
C ILE A 82 15.98 10.30 0.03
N ASN A 83 16.03 9.28 -0.85
CA ASN A 83 16.56 9.45 -2.21
C ASN A 83 15.48 9.50 -3.30
N ALA A 84 14.24 9.15 -2.96
CA ALA A 84 13.13 9.13 -3.91
C ALA A 84 11.89 9.88 -3.41
N ASP A 85 11.92 10.46 -2.21
CA ASP A 85 10.78 11.12 -1.56
C ASP A 85 9.52 10.22 -1.50
N VAL A 86 9.75 8.91 -1.28
CA VAL A 86 8.68 7.91 -1.22
C VAL A 86 8.74 7.16 0.10
N ALA A 87 7.72 7.34 0.92
CA ALA A 87 7.57 6.62 2.19
C ALA A 87 6.82 5.30 1.97
N VAL A 88 7.42 4.20 2.43
CA VAL A 88 6.81 2.88 2.46
C VAL A 88 7.07 2.25 3.84
N ALA A 89 6.18 1.38 4.29
CA ALA A 89 6.41 0.69 5.57
C ALA A 89 7.34 -0.51 5.36
N PRO A 90 8.42 -0.65 6.15
CA PRO A 90 9.29 -1.81 6.08
C PRO A 90 8.55 -3.05 6.54
N GLY A 91 8.76 -4.17 5.85
CA GLY A 91 8.07 -5.43 6.18
C GLY A 91 8.42 -5.96 7.57
N LEU A 92 9.64 -5.74 8.03
CA LEU A 92 10.07 -6.11 9.38
C LEU A 92 9.19 -5.52 10.49
N ALA A 93 8.56 -4.36 10.28
CA ALA A 93 7.60 -3.76 11.22
C ALA A 93 6.35 -4.62 11.45
N PHE A 94 6.09 -5.60 10.58
CA PHE A 94 4.97 -6.55 10.68
C PHE A 94 5.40 -7.94 11.15
N GLY A 95 6.63 -8.06 11.66
CA GLY A 95 7.20 -9.30 12.16
C GLY A 95 8.33 -9.85 11.28
N LYS A 96 9.07 -10.82 11.80
CA LYS A 96 10.26 -11.40 11.14
C LYS A 96 9.98 -11.94 9.73
N ASN A 97 8.80 -12.51 9.50
CA ASN A 97 8.39 -13.04 8.19
C ASN A 97 8.13 -11.94 7.14
N GLY A 98 8.04 -10.68 7.58
CA GLY A 98 7.91 -9.52 6.69
C GLY A 98 9.25 -9.05 6.11
N GLU A 99 10.38 -9.59 6.58
CA GLU A 99 11.69 -9.20 6.03
C GLU A 99 11.78 -9.59 4.54
N GLY A 100 12.42 -8.72 3.76
CA GLY A 100 12.48 -8.85 2.29
C GLY A 100 11.31 -8.22 1.53
N PHE A 101 10.37 -7.60 2.25
CA PHE A 101 9.20 -6.92 1.67
C PHE A 101 9.07 -5.49 2.19
N VAL A 102 8.28 -4.69 1.47
CA VAL A 102 7.75 -3.41 1.94
C VAL A 102 6.25 -3.32 1.67
N ARG A 103 5.51 -2.64 2.53
CA ARG A 103 4.08 -2.39 2.34
C ARG A 103 3.87 -0.99 1.76
N ILE A 104 3.18 -0.93 0.63
CA ILE A 104 2.83 0.30 -0.07
C ILE A 104 1.33 0.55 0.09
N GLY A 105 0.93 1.75 0.52
CA GLY A 105 -0.48 2.16 0.59
C GLY A 105 -0.98 2.70 -0.74
N LEU A 106 -2.19 2.31 -1.14
CA LEU A 106 -2.88 2.82 -2.34
C LEU A 106 -3.73 4.07 -2.03
N VAL A 107 -3.36 4.82 -1.00
CA VAL A 107 -4.14 5.95 -0.49
C VAL A 107 -3.98 7.22 -1.32
N GLU A 108 -2.88 7.32 -2.06
CA GLU A 108 -2.56 8.49 -2.87
C GLU A 108 -3.28 8.50 -4.22
N ASN A 109 -3.42 9.69 -4.79
CA ASN A 109 -4.03 9.87 -6.11
C ASN A 109 -3.11 9.39 -7.26
N LYS A 110 -3.67 9.27 -8.46
CA LYS A 110 -2.97 8.77 -9.66
C LYS A 110 -1.72 9.57 -10.03
N TYR A 111 -1.72 10.88 -9.77
CA TYR A 111 -0.57 11.75 -10.10
C TYR A 111 0.59 11.48 -9.15
N ARG A 112 0.31 11.34 -7.85
CA ARG A 112 1.31 11.00 -6.83
C ARG A 112 1.89 9.60 -7.05
N ILE A 113 1.09 8.62 -7.45
CA ILE A 113 1.57 7.28 -7.79
C ILE A 113 2.56 7.33 -8.98
N ARG A 114 2.24 8.11 -10.04
CA ARG A 114 3.16 8.29 -11.16
C ARG A 114 4.44 9.03 -10.76
N GLN A 115 4.32 10.05 -9.91
CA GLN A 115 5.47 10.79 -9.39
C GLN A 115 6.38 9.89 -8.58
N ALA A 116 5.82 9.06 -7.68
CA ALA A 116 6.58 8.08 -6.91
C ALA A 116 7.34 7.12 -7.81
N ALA A 117 6.69 6.57 -8.85
CA ALA A 117 7.35 5.68 -9.81
C ALA A 117 8.52 6.39 -10.55
N LYS A 118 8.34 7.67 -10.95
CA LYS A 118 9.39 8.46 -11.58
C LYS A 118 10.58 8.68 -10.64
N ASN A 119 10.30 9.05 -9.39
CA ASN A 119 11.33 9.30 -8.38
C ASN A 119 12.13 8.03 -8.08
N ILE A 120 11.44 6.91 -7.87
CA ILE A 120 12.08 5.60 -7.65
C ILE A 120 12.93 5.20 -8.85
N ASN A 121 12.44 5.40 -10.07
CA ASN A 121 13.22 5.12 -11.29
C ASN A 121 14.53 5.92 -11.34
N ASN A 122 14.45 7.21 -11.00
CA ASN A 122 15.63 8.08 -10.96
C ASN A 122 16.63 7.61 -9.91
N TYR A 123 16.15 7.17 -8.74
CA TYR A 123 17.00 6.58 -7.71
C TYR A 123 17.64 5.27 -8.16
N PHE A 124 16.86 4.37 -8.77
CA PHE A 124 17.37 3.07 -9.24
C PHE A 124 18.41 3.17 -10.35
N LYS A 125 18.38 4.25 -11.15
CA LYS A 125 19.36 4.51 -12.22
C LYS A 125 20.67 5.10 -11.72
N LYS A 126 20.71 5.67 -10.53
CA LYS A 126 21.92 6.27 -9.94
C LYS A 126 22.82 5.24 -9.26
N LEU A 127 22.36 4.01 -9.17
CA LEU A 127 23.03 2.86 -8.52
C LEU A 127 23.36 1.77 -9.53
#